data_4cc240622e5289716d8d8fdcea49fa6f
#
_entry.id   4cc240622e5289716d8d8fdcea49fa6f
#
_cell.length_a   1.000
_cell.length_b   1.000
_cell.length_c   1.000
_cell.angle_alpha   90.00
_cell.angle_beta   90.00
_cell.angle_gamma   90.00
#
_symmetry.space_group_name_H-M   'P 1'
#
loop_
_entity.id
_entity.type
_entity.pdbx_description
1 polymer ?
#
loop_
_entity_poly.entity_id
_entity_poly.type
_entity_poly.pdbx_seq_one_letter_code
_entity_poly.pdbx_strand_id
1 'polypeptide(L)'
;MNAAKHKKHADLARPSLGNFGRNEWAVLGTPCPAIKKLSEDIIAALSISYKCAYVDAAHVKEGQPAVLPGRLAAGAFAEYADKINHHEFVFNKKFNAFGFREVLQDADLILVNGNHQQAKSQVVVIDKVKEASLKRKLNQLTDVQLFLLTEGETTIFDFLKEAIPKWEKIPVFSLQEKDKIVDFFRNKMECAIPKINGLVLAGGKSLRFGSDKGMINWHGKVQREYVAELLQPFCKEVFISCREEQQAELNGNFQSVTDTFTDLGPYGAILSAFRKQPDAAWLVVACDLPLLDTNVLKFLVEHRNHSSIATTFQSPHDGLPEPLITIWEPKSYQMLLSFLSQGYSCPRKVLINSDATILQPPFPDALMNVNTQEEFQKAKALLGLETK
;
A
#
# COMPACT_ATOMS: atom_id res chain seq x y z
N MET A 1 -28.60 -26.43 -28.19
CA MET A 1 -27.58 -25.38 -28.14
C MET A 1 -27.98 -24.41 -27.05
N ASN A 2 -27.39 -24.53 -25.84
CA ASN A 2 -27.62 -23.60 -24.73
C ASN A 2 -26.88 -22.31 -25.02
N ALA A 3 -27.62 -21.23 -25.32
CA ALA A 3 -27.06 -19.89 -25.41
C ALA A 3 -26.46 -19.52 -24.04
N ALA A 4 -25.15 -19.39 -23.98
CA ALA A 4 -24.47 -18.85 -22.80
C ALA A 4 -25.05 -17.46 -22.51
N LYS A 5 -25.79 -17.32 -21.39
CA LYS A 5 -26.22 -16.00 -20.90
C LYS A 5 -24.98 -15.13 -20.74
N HIS A 6 -24.80 -14.14 -21.60
CA HIS A 6 -23.79 -13.12 -21.41
C HIS A 6 -24.01 -12.48 -20.04
N LYS A 7 -23.10 -12.69 -19.08
CA LYS A 7 -23.08 -11.92 -17.84
C LYS A 7 -22.85 -10.46 -18.25
N LYS A 8 -23.86 -9.61 -18.07
CA LYS A 8 -23.80 -8.17 -18.37
C LYS A 8 -22.69 -7.41 -17.62
N HIS A 9 -22.24 -7.99 -16.49
CA HIS A 9 -21.20 -7.42 -15.66
C HIS A 9 -20.28 -8.54 -15.18
N ALA A 10 -18.98 -8.41 -15.43
CA ALA A 10 -17.99 -9.31 -14.89
C ALA A 10 -17.87 -9.10 -13.37
N ASP A 11 -17.61 -10.17 -12.62
CA ASP A 11 -17.28 -10.06 -11.21
C ASP A 11 -16.00 -9.24 -11.04
N LEU A 12 -15.98 -8.29 -10.08
CA LEU A 12 -14.80 -7.50 -9.77
C LEU A 12 -13.79 -8.40 -9.04
N ALA A 13 -12.82 -8.93 -9.78
CA ALA A 13 -11.73 -9.69 -9.22
C ALA A 13 -10.50 -8.79 -9.01
N ARG A 14 -10.03 -8.72 -7.77
CA ARG A 14 -8.78 -8.07 -7.38
C ARG A 14 -7.99 -9.06 -6.52
N PRO A 15 -7.16 -9.93 -7.13
CA PRO A 15 -6.44 -10.98 -6.40
C PRO A 15 -5.55 -10.47 -5.27
N SER A 16 -5.04 -9.23 -5.39
CA SER A 16 -4.23 -8.55 -4.37
C SER A 16 -5.03 -8.02 -3.18
N LEU A 17 -6.36 -7.90 -3.30
CA LEU A 17 -7.23 -7.38 -2.23
C LEU A 17 -8.13 -8.47 -1.68
N GLY A 18 -8.20 -8.55 -0.34
CA GLY A 18 -9.18 -9.35 0.38
C GLY A 18 -10.45 -8.56 0.71
N ASN A 19 -11.21 -9.00 1.70
CA ASN A 19 -12.44 -8.32 2.14
C ASN A 19 -12.16 -7.02 2.92
N PHE A 20 -11.02 -6.95 3.60
CA PHE A 20 -10.65 -5.85 4.50
C PHE A 20 -9.41 -5.09 4.01
N GLY A 21 -8.47 -5.76 3.33
CA GLY A 21 -7.26 -5.14 2.84
C GLY A 21 -6.39 -6.06 1.98
N ARG A 22 -5.10 -5.77 1.93
CA ARG A 22 -4.13 -6.55 1.12
C ARG A 22 -3.66 -7.79 1.86
N ASN A 23 -3.30 -7.64 3.13
CA ASN A 23 -2.70 -8.67 3.96
C ASN A 23 -3.65 -8.97 5.12
N GLU A 24 -4.52 -9.94 4.92
CA GLU A 24 -5.55 -10.30 5.88
C GLU A 24 -5.59 -11.80 6.12
N TRP A 25 -5.72 -12.18 7.40
CA TRP A 25 -5.80 -13.58 7.82
C TRP A 25 -6.97 -13.79 8.75
N ALA A 26 -7.86 -14.71 8.40
CA ALA A 26 -8.88 -15.22 9.32
C ALA A 26 -8.27 -16.33 10.20
N VAL A 27 -8.31 -16.13 11.50
CA VAL A 27 -7.99 -17.16 12.50
C VAL A 27 -9.28 -17.84 12.92
N LEU A 28 -9.38 -19.16 12.74
CA LEU A 28 -10.60 -19.92 13.05
C LEU A 28 -10.27 -21.33 13.55
N GLY A 29 -11.28 -22.02 14.08
CA GLY A 29 -11.15 -23.41 14.54
C GLY A 29 -10.90 -23.54 16.04
N THR A 30 -10.92 -22.45 16.82
CA THR A 30 -10.86 -22.43 18.27
C THR A 30 -11.87 -21.42 18.84
N PRO A 31 -12.20 -21.39 20.15
CA PRO A 31 -13.07 -20.40 20.74
C PRO A 31 -12.59 -18.95 20.55
N CYS A 32 -13.52 -18.00 20.42
CA CYS A 32 -13.21 -16.58 20.18
C CYS A 32 -12.25 -15.96 21.20
N PRO A 33 -12.26 -16.27 22.51
CA PRO A 33 -11.28 -15.75 23.44
C PRO A 33 -9.84 -16.15 23.09
N ALA A 34 -9.63 -17.39 22.63
CA ALA A 34 -8.30 -17.85 22.19
C ALA A 34 -7.85 -17.15 20.90
N ILE A 35 -8.77 -16.91 19.95
CA ILE A 35 -8.48 -16.12 18.73
C ILE A 35 -8.06 -14.70 19.10
N LYS A 36 -8.81 -14.04 20.00
CA LYS A 36 -8.49 -12.69 20.48
C LYS A 36 -7.09 -12.64 21.10
N LYS A 37 -6.82 -13.56 22.01
CA LYS A 37 -5.51 -13.60 22.69
C LYS A 37 -4.36 -13.83 21.72
N LEU A 38 -4.50 -14.76 20.76
CA LEU A 38 -3.50 -14.98 19.73
C LEU A 38 -3.30 -13.72 18.87
N SER A 39 -4.40 -13.06 18.47
CA SER A 39 -4.33 -11.84 17.68
C SER A 39 -3.65 -10.70 18.45
N GLU A 40 -3.94 -10.55 19.74
CA GLU A 40 -3.27 -9.58 20.62
C GLU A 40 -1.78 -9.83 20.71
N ASP A 41 -1.34 -11.08 20.87
CA ASP A 41 0.08 -11.45 20.95
C ASP A 41 0.81 -11.11 19.61
N ILE A 42 0.20 -11.41 18.46
CA ILE A 42 0.73 -11.07 17.14
C ILE A 42 0.80 -9.56 16.93
N ILE A 43 -0.28 -8.83 17.24
CA ILE A 43 -0.34 -7.37 17.11
C ILE A 43 0.72 -6.72 17.99
N ALA A 44 0.83 -7.12 19.26
CA ALA A 44 1.83 -6.58 20.19
C ALA A 44 3.27 -6.72 19.66
N ALA A 45 3.57 -7.85 19.03
CA ALA A 45 4.90 -8.12 18.47
C ALA A 45 5.20 -7.37 17.15
N LEU A 46 4.17 -7.09 16.33
CA LEU A 46 4.36 -6.55 14.98
C LEU A 46 4.01 -5.06 14.85
N SER A 47 3.31 -4.47 15.82
CA SER A 47 2.85 -3.07 15.77
C SER A 47 3.99 -2.03 15.77
N ILE A 48 5.21 -2.42 16.12
CA ILE A 48 6.40 -1.55 16.02
C ILE A 48 6.73 -1.25 14.55
N SER A 49 6.51 -2.21 13.65
CA SER A 49 6.89 -2.12 12.23
C SER A 49 5.71 -2.03 11.26
N TYR A 50 4.52 -2.41 11.70
CA TYR A 50 3.32 -2.49 10.86
C TYR A 50 2.10 -1.92 11.57
N LYS A 51 1.25 -1.23 10.83
CA LYS A 51 -0.08 -0.83 11.31
C LYS A 51 -1.00 -2.03 11.30
N CYS A 52 -1.33 -2.55 12.49
CA CYS A 52 -2.15 -3.73 12.65
C CYS A 52 -3.61 -3.37 12.92
N ALA A 53 -4.54 -4.12 12.33
CA ALA A 53 -5.97 -4.03 12.61
C ALA A 53 -6.55 -5.38 12.99
N TYR A 54 -7.63 -5.38 13.79
CA TYR A 54 -8.38 -6.56 14.18
C TYR A 54 -9.85 -6.40 13.83
N VAL A 55 -10.44 -7.43 13.22
CA VAL A 55 -11.84 -7.46 12.82
C VAL A 55 -12.57 -8.60 13.54
N ASP A 56 -13.66 -8.28 14.21
CA ASP A 56 -14.49 -9.24 14.94
C ASP A 56 -15.98 -8.91 14.80
N ALA A 57 -16.85 -9.70 15.43
CA ALA A 57 -18.25 -9.42 15.61
C ALA A 57 -18.66 -9.68 17.07
N ALA A 58 -19.55 -8.83 17.59
CA ALA A 58 -20.12 -9.04 18.91
C ALA A 58 -21.12 -10.22 18.89
N HIS A 59 -21.10 -11.01 19.95
CA HIS A 59 -22.17 -11.99 20.23
C HIS A 59 -23.38 -11.27 20.83
N VAL A 60 -24.50 -11.30 20.13
CA VAL A 60 -25.77 -10.92 20.73
C VAL A 60 -26.20 -12.09 21.60
N LYS A 61 -26.43 -11.87 22.91
CA LYS A 61 -27.02 -12.88 23.77
C LYS A 61 -28.44 -13.21 23.28
N GLU A 62 -28.73 -14.49 23.10
CA GLU A 62 -30.07 -14.90 22.70
C GLU A 62 -31.12 -14.26 23.60
N GLY A 63 -32.15 -13.66 23.00
CA GLY A 63 -33.24 -13.00 23.70
C GLY A 63 -33.03 -11.53 24.09
N GLN A 64 -31.86 -10.93 23.83
CA GLN A 64 -31.66 -9.49 24.01
C GLN A 64 -31.73 -8.75 22.65
N PRO A 65 -32.62 -7.75 22.51
CA PRO A 65 -32.61 -6.94 21.29
C PRO A 65 -31.29 -6.19 21.17
N ALA A 66 -30.74 -6.14 19.97
CA ALA A 66 -29.57 -5.30 19.67
C ALA A 66 -29.99 -3.83 19.84
N VAL A 67 -29.56 -3.20 20.93
CA VAL A 67 -29.83 -1.79 21.20
C VAL A 67 -28.71 -0.96 20.51
N LEU A 68 -29.13 -0.02 19.69
CA LEU A 68 -28.18 0.93 19.11
C LEU A 68 -27.61 1.82 20.23
N PRO A 69 -26.28 2.04 20.25
CA PRO A 69 -25.66 2.86 21.28
C PRO A 69 -25.85 4.37 21.02
N GLY A 70 -25.78 5.13 22.11
CA GLY A 70 -25.67 6.59 22.05
C GLY A 70 -26.74 7.28 21.19
N ARG A 71 -26.28 8.19 20.35
CA ARG A 71 -27.16 9.01 19.49
C ARG A 71 -27.69 8.24 18.27
N LEU A 72 -27.09 7.08 17.94
CA LEU A 72 -27.64 6.19 16.91
C LEU A 72 -29.04 5.68 17.28
N ALA A 73 -29.32 5.49 18.59
CA ALA A 73 -30.65 5.12 19.08
C ALA A 73 -31.69 6.23 18.84
N ALA A 74 -31.27 7.49 18.78
CA ALA A 74 -32.10 8.63 18.43
C ALA A 74 -32.22 8.88 16.90
N GLY A 75 -31.61 8.02 16.07
CA GLY A 75 -31.68 8.11 14.61
C GLY A 75 -30.47 8.72 13.91
N ALA A 76 -29.37 8.99 14.61
CA ALA A 76 -28.15 9.47 13.96
C ALA A 76 -27.58 8.40 13.01
N PHE A 77 -27.06 8.82 11.85
CA PHE A 77 -26.36 7.96 10.90
C PHE A 77 -24.98 7.53 11.44
N ALA A 78 -24.26 8.44 12.08
CA ALA A 78 -22.95 8.21 12.65
C ALA A 78 -22.72 9.05 13.91
N GLU A 79 -21.87 8.59 14.77
CA GLU A 79 -21.36 9.30 15.94
C GLU A 79 -19.84 9.23 15.95
N TYR A 80 -19.18 10.37 16.17
CA TYR A 80 -17.74 10.48 16.43
C TYR A 80 -17.52 10.97 17.85
N ALA A 81 -16.59 10.34 18.55
CA ALA A 81 -16.17 10.77 19.87
C ALA A 81 -14.62 10.76 19.98
N ASP A 82 -14.06 11.88 20.36
CA ASP A 82 -12.68 11.98 20.82
C ASP A 82 -12.60 11.53 22.27
N LYS A 83 -11.85 10.49 22.54
CA LYS A 83 -11.66 9.87 23.88
C LYS A 83 -10.28 10.23 24.47
N ILE A 84 -9.63 11.29 24.02
CA ILE A 84 -8.33 11.79 24.46
C ILE A 84 -7.17 10.90 23.96
N ASN A 85 -7.19 9.60 24.22
CA ASN A 85 -6.16 8.62 23.85
C ASN A 85 -6.50 7.77 22.62
N HIS A 86 -7.73 7.84 22.13
CA HIS A 86 -8.19 7.19 20.90
C HIS A 86 -9.44 7.88 20.36
N HIS A 87 -9.84 7.54 19.13
CA HIS A 87 -11.02 8.07 18.48
C HIS A 87 -12.02 6.95 18.20
N GLU A 88 -13.29 7.20 18.47
CA GLU A 88 -14.38 6.25 18.18
C GLU A 88 -15.28 6.79 17.08
N PHE A 89 -15.47 5.98 16.02
CA PHE A 89 -16.52 6.16 15.03
C PHE A 89 -17.53 5.02 15.15
N VAL A 90 -18.81 5.35 15.31
CA VAL A 90 -19.91 4.38 15.35
C VAL A 90 -20.87 4.71 14.23
N PHE A 91 -21.17 3.73 13.37
CA PHE A 91 -22.02 3.91 12.21
C PHE A 91 -23.26 3.04 12.28
N ASN A 92 -24.43 3.60 11.92
CA ASN A 92 -25.65 2.85 11.68
C ASN A 92 -25.75 2.49 10.19
N LYS A 93 -24.74 1.74 9.68
CA LYS A 93 -24.76 1.19 8.31
C LYS A 93 -24.09 -0.16 8.25
N LYS A 94 -24.50 -0.99 7.30
CA LYS A 94 -23.77 -2.22 6.98
C LYS A 94 -22.57 -1.89 6.09
N PHE A 95 -21.42 -2.43 6.44
CA PHE A 95 -20.23 -2.37 5.60
C PHE A 95 -20.20 -3.59 4.67
N ASN A 96 -19.78 -3.37 3.43
CA ASN A 96 -19.32 -4.40 2.50
C ASN A 96 -17.80 -4.31 2.36
N ALA A 97 -17.19 -5.15 1.52
CA ALA A 97 -15.75 -5.16 1.31
C ALA A 97 -15.19 -3.79 0.85
N PHE A 98 -15.95 -3.00 0.08
CA PHE A 98 -15.50 -1.68 -0.34
C PHE A 98 -15.42 -0.71 0.83
N GLY A 99 -16.45 -0.67 1.69
CA GLY A 99 -16.45 0.19 2.86
C GLY A 99 -15.44 -0.24 3.93
N PHE A 100 -15.22 -1.55 4.12
CA PHE A 100 -14.16 -2.02 5.02
C PHE A 100 -12.78 -1.60 4.54
N ARG A 101 -12.48 -1.74 3.25
CA ARG A 101 -11.19 -1.33 2.67
C ARG A 101 -10.94 0.17 2.76
N GLU A 102 -12.01 0.97 2.70
CA GLU A 102 -11.92 2.42 2.91
C GLU A 102 -11.50 2.76 4.35
N VAL A 103 -12.15 2.14 5.33
CA VAL A 103 -11.88 2.38 6.76
C VAL A 103 -10.53 1.81 7.19
N LEU A 104 -10.11 0.68 6.61
CA LEU A 104 -8.89 -0.05 7.00
C LEU A 104 -7.73 0.16 6.02
N GLN A 105 -7.79 1.18 5.16
CA GLN A 105 -6.80 1.43 4.09
C GLN A 105 -5.37 1.60 4.59
N ASP A 106 -5.20 2.13 5.80
CA ASP A 106 -3.88 2.37 6.41
C ASP A 106 -3.29 1.12 7.07
N ALA A 107 -4.10 0.08 7.30
CA ALA A 107 -3.63 -1.14 7.93
C ALA A 107 -2.74 -1.96 6.99
N ASP A 108 -1.59 -2.38 7.51
CA ASP A 108 -0.65 -3.25 6.80
C ASP A 108 -0.99 -4.73 7.02
N LEU A 109 -1.36 -5.09 8.27
CA LEU A 109 -1.77 -6.43 8.70
C LEU A 109 -3.17 -6.38 9.28
N ILE A 110 -4.06 -7.24 8.80
CA ILE A 110 -5.42 -7.34 9.31
C ILE A 110 -5.69 -8.76 9.81
N LEU A 111 -5.89 -8.90 11.11
CA LEU A 111 -6.30 -10.16 11.72
C LEU A 111 -7.82 -10.18 11.90
N VAL A 112 -8.43 -11.28 11.52
CA VAL A 112 -9.89 -11.42 11.46
C VAL A 112 -10.33 -12.60 12.32
N ASN A 113 -11.34 -12.42 13.15
CA ASN A 113 -11.98 -13.56 13.80
C ASN A 113 -12.78 -14.37 12.76
N GLY A 114 -12.17 -15.45 12.27
CA GLY A 114 -12.72 -16.33 11.24
C GLY A 114 -13.95 -17.14 11.71
N ASN A 115 -14.30 -17.08 12.99
CA ASN A 115 -15.58 -17.62 13.46
C ASN A 115 -16.76 -16.76 12.98
N HIS A 116 -16.54 -15.50 12.67
CA HIS A 116 -17.59 -14.52 12.31
C HIS A 116 -17.45 -13.96 10.90
N GLN A 117 -16.21 -13.73 10.45
CA GLN A 117 -15.91 -13.06 9.20
C GLN A 117 -14.97 -13.91 8.32
N GLN A 118 -14.99 -13.70 7.02
CA GLN A 118 -14.08 -14.37 6.08
C GLN A 118 -12.97 -13.43 5.66
N ALA A 119 -11.75 -13.96 5.56
CA ALA A 119 -10.61 -13.25 4.99
C ALA A 119 -9.99 -14.06 3.85
N LYS A 120 -9.16 -13.41 3.05
CA LYS A 120 -8.47 -13.99 1.89
C LYS A 120 -7.63 -15.20 2.27
N SER A 121 -6.83 -15.09 3.33
CA SER A 121 -5.98 -16.17 3.83
C SER A 121 -6.47 -16.68 5.19
N GLN A 122 -6.13 -17.92 5.55
CA GLN A 122 -6.58 -18.53 6.79
C GLN A 122 -5.42 -19.10 7.62
N VAL A 123 -5.58 -18.97 8.95
CA VAL A 123 -4.85 -19.71 9.99
C VAL A 123 -5.85 -20.62 10.67
N VAL A 124 -5.67 -21.92 10.56
CA VAL A 124 -6.60 -22.92 11.11
C VAL A 124 -6.05 -23.48 12.40
N VAL A 125 -6.77 -23.26 13.49
CA VAL A 125 -6.44 -23.85 14.79
C VAL A 125 -7.13 -25.19 14.93
N ILE A 126 -6.36 -26.22 15.22
CA ILE A 126 -6.86 -27.58 15.47
C ILE A 126 -7.22 -27.67 16.95
N ASP A 127 -8.50 -27.62 17.22
CA ASP A 127 -9.08 -27.65 18.57
C ASP A 127 -10.36 -28.51 18.52
N LYS A 128 -10.33 -29.62 19.24
CA LYS A 128 -11.44 -30.58 19.28
C LYS A 128 -12.77 -29.94 19.69
N VAL A 129 -12.73 -28.91 20.53
CA VAL A 129 -13.94 -28.18 20.98
C VAL A 129 -14.67 -27.52 19.79
N LYS A 130 -13.94 -27.16 18.71
CA LYS A 130 -14.50 -26.49 17.53
C LYS A 130 -14.47 -27.35 16.26
N GLU A 131 -14.13 -28.65 16.34
CA GLU A 131 -14.03 -29.53 15.18
C GLU A 131 -15.31 -29.53 14.31
N ALA A 132 -16.50 -29.76 14.93
CA ALA A 132 -17.78 -29.75 14.22
C ALA A 132 -18.10 -28.39 13.56
N SER A 133 -17.71 -27.27 14.17
CA SER A 133 -17.88 -25.94 13.63
C SER A 133 -16.94 -25.71 12.45
N LEU A 134 -15.69 -26.14 12.56
CA LEU A 134 -14.69 -26.04 11.52
C LEU A 134 -15.09 -26.86 10.29
N LYS A 135 -15.59 -28.07 10.47
CA LYS A 135 -16.10 -28.93 9.38
C LYS A 135 -17.21 -28.27 8.57
N ARG A 136 -18.09 -27.48 9.20
CA ARG A 136 -19.14 -26.72 8.49
C ARG A 136 -18.61 -25.54 7.69
N LYS A 137 -17.36 -25.11 7.93
CA LYS A 137 -16.73 -23.94 7.30
C LYS A 137 -15.67 -24.31 6.26
N LEU A 138 -15.61 -25.57 5.81
CA LEU A 138 -14.61 -26.01 4.83
C LEU A 138 -14.59 -25.17 3.55
N ASN A 139 -15.74 -24.68 3.11
CA ASN A 139 -15.87 -23.82 1.92
C ASN A 139 -15.21 -22.43 2.10
N GLN A 140 -14.85 -22.05 3.32
CA GLN A 140 -14.15 -20.79 3.63
C GLN A 140 -12.62 -20.95 3.65
N LEU A 141 -12.13 -22.20 3.62
CA LEU A 141 -10.70 -22.54 3.69
C LEU A 141 -10.11 -22.55 2.27
N THR A 142 -9.99 -21.37 1.66
CA THR A 142 -9.55 -21.21 0.27
C THR A 142 -8.05 -21.01 0.11
N ASP A 143 -7.38 -20.49 1.17
CA ASP A 143 -5.93 -20.22 1.19
C ASP A 143 -5.40 -20.42 2.63
N VAL A 144 -5.37 -21.67 3.08
CA VAL A 144 -4.82 -22.01 4.40
C VAL A 144 -3.30 -21.92 4.36
N GLN A 145 -2.74 -21.08 5.20
CA GLN A 145 -1.32 -20.79 5.23
C GLN A 145 -0.59 -21.27 6.49
N LEU A 146 -1.32 -21.62 7.54
CA LEU A 146 -0.77 -22.09 8.81
C LEU A 146 -1.79 -22.96 9.53
N PHE A 147 -1.32 -24.07 10.11
CA PHE A 147 -2.06 -24.84 11.10
C PHE A 147 -1.44 -24.63 12.48
N LEU A 148 -2.31 -24.46 13.50
CA LEU A 148 -1.92 -24.35 14.89
C LEU A 148 -2.57 -25.47 15.70
N LEU A 149 -1.80 -26.23 16.47
CA LEU A 149 -2.29 -27.27 17.33
C LEU A 149 -2.48 -26.74 18.75
N THR A 150 -3.67 -26.94 19.32
CA THR A 150 -3.90 -26.69 20.75
C THR A 150 -3.26 -27.79 21.60
N GLU A 151 -3.16 -27.57 22.89
CA GLU A 151 -2.64 -28.55 23.83
C GLU A 151 -3.46 -29.84 23.79
N GLY A 152 -2.77 -30.99 23.66
CA GLY A 152 -3.42 -32.30 23.53
C GLY A 152 -3.71 -32.74 22.09
N GLU A 153 -3.68 -31.84 21.11
CA GLU A 153 -3.81 -32.19 19.71
C GLU A 153 -2.43 -32.46 19.10
N THR A 154 -2.31 -33.56 18.37
CA THR A 154 -1.03 -34.00 17.78
C THR A 154 -1.07 -34.07 16.25
N THR A 155 -2.25 -34.06 15.65
CA THR A 155 -2.45 -34.23 14.21
C THR A 155 -3.56 -33.33 13.69
N ILE A 156 -3.47 -32.97 12.40
CA ILE A 156 -4.53 -32.27 11.68
C ILE A 156 -5.70 -33.23 11.48
N PHE A 157 -6.92 -32.73 11.60
CA PHE A 157 -8.15 -33.53 11.38
C PHE A 157 -8.19 -34.10 9.95
N ASP A 158 -8.62 -35.35 9.79
CA ASP A 158 -8.60 -36.04 8.48
C ASP A 158 -9.47 -35.34 7.43
N PHE A 159 -10.62 -34.80 7.81
CA PHE A 159 -11.44 -34.03 6.89
C PHE A 159 -10.78 -32.76 6.32
N LEU A 160 -9.79 -32.17 7.03
CA LEU A 160 -8.98 -31.06 6.53
C LEU A 160 -7.93 -31.56 5.55
N LYS A 161 -7.30 -32.71 5.84
CA LYS A 161 -6.32 -33.34 4.92
C LYS A 161 -6.98 -33.71 3.60
N GLU A 162 -8.25 -34.17 3.62
CA GLU A 162 -9.04 -34.48 2.42
C GLU A 162 -9.46 -33.22 1.64
N ALA A 163 -9.81 -32.14 2.37
CA ALA A 163 -10.37 -30.94 1.77
C ALA A 163 -9.31 -29.94 1.26
N ILE A 164 -8.10 -29.93 1.86
CA ILE A 164 -7.08 -28.92 1.57
C ILE A 164 -5.96 -29.55 0.73
N PRO A 165 -5.84 -29.17 -0.57
CA PRO A 165 -4.78 -29.70 -1.42
C PRO A 165 -3.38 -29.34 -0.88
N LYS A 166 -2.48 -30.33 -0.89
CA LYS A 166 -1.07 -30.13 -0.46
C LYS A 166 -0.93 -29.63 0.99
N TRP A 167 -1.83 -30.03 1.86
CA TRP A 167 -1.82 -29.65 3.27
C TRP A 167 -0.48 -29.97 3.96
N GLU A 168 0.23 -30.99 3.51
CA GLU A 168 1.54 -31.40 4.03
C GLU A 168 2.63 -30.31 3.86
N LYS A 169 2.43 -29.37 2.94
CA LYS A 169 3.34 -28.25 2.70
C LYS A 169 3.04 -27.04 3.56
N ILE A 170 1.91 -27.04 4.25
CA ILE A 170 1.50 -25.94 5.13
C ILE A 170 2.21 -26.13 6.48
N PRO A 171 2.88 -25.11 7.00
CA PRO A 171 3.55 -25.20 8.30
C PRO A 171 2.54 -25.51 9.41
N VAL A 172 3.00 -26.29 10.39
CA VAL A 172 2.22 -26.70 11.58
C VAL A 172 3.02 -26.34 12.81
N PHE A 173 2.46 -25.50 13.69
CA PHE A 173 3.08 -25.13 14.97
C PHE A 173 2.14 -25.47 16.12
N SER A 174 2.70 -25.64 17.31
CA SER A 174 1.91 -25.61 18.54
C SER A 174 1.44 -24.16 18.78
N LEU A 175 0.23 -23.98 19.31
CA LEU A 175 -0.28 -22.69 19.77
C LEU A 175 0.61 -22.05 20.85
N GLN A 176 1.43 -22.86 21.54
CA GLN A 176 2.39 -22.42 22.55
C GLN A 176 3.68 -21.83 21.93
N GLU A 177 3.98 -22.15 20.67
CA GLU A 177 5.20 -21.69 19.98
C GLU A 177 5.02 -20.24 19.44
N LYS A 178 4.77 -19.31 20.35
CA LYS A 178 4.42 -17.91 20.01
C LYS A 178 5.45 -17.23 19.11
N ASP A 179 6.73 -17.43 19.36
CA ASP A 179 7.80 -16.83 18.57
C ASP A 179 7.75 -17.30 17.11
N LYS A 180 7.53 -18.62 16.87
CA LYS A 180 7.40 -19.16 15.52
C LYS A 180 6.17 -18.62 14.79
N ILE A 181 5.06 -18.40 15.53
CA ILE A 181 3.85 -17.82 14.97
C ILE A 181 4.08 -16.36 14.57
N VAL A 182 4.71 -15.58 15.45
CA VAL A 182 5.07 -14.18 15.15
C VAL A 182 6.04 -14.11 13.97
N ASP A 183 7.06 -14.95 13.93
CA ASP A 183 8.03 -15.00 12.83
C ASP A 183 7.38 -15.42 11.51
N PHE A 184 6.38 -16.31 11.53
CA PHE A 184 5.59 -16.63 10.36
C PHE A 184 4.91 -15.38 9.80
N PHE A 185 4.21 -14.60 10.61
CA PHE A 185 3.57 -13.38 10.16
C PHE A 185 4.58 -12.32 9.73
N ARG A 186 5.70 -12.15 10.45
CA ARG A 186 6.77 -11.23 10.05
C ARG A 186 7.30 -11.57 8.66
N ASN A 187 7.65 -12.82 8.40
CA ASN A 187 8.12 -13.27 7.09
C ASN A 187 7.07 -13.06 5.99
N LYS A 188 5.77 -13.30 6.29
CA LYS A 188 4.70 -13.03 5.34
C LYS A 188 4.59 -11.56 4.99
N MET A 189 4.70 -10.68 5.98
CA MET A 189 4.66 -9.24 5.79
C MET A 189 5.89 -8.74 5.00
N GLU A 190 7.09 -9.22 5.30
CA GLU A 190 8.31 -8.89 4.55
C GLU A 190 8.20 -9.31 3.08
N CYS A 191 7.70 -10.51 2.81
CA CYS A 191 7.45 -10.99 1.45
C CYS A 191 6.34 -10.20 0.71
N ALA A 192 5.43 -9.58 1.46
CA ALA A 192 4.33 -8.79 0.92
C ALA A 192 4.69 -7.33 0.65
N ILE A 193 5.89 -6.87 1.03
CA ILE A 193 6.35 -5.50 0.74
C ILE A 193 6.30 -5.25 -0.77
N PRO A 194 5.58 -4.20 -1.22
CA PRO A 194 5.41 -3.90 -2.62
C PRO A 194 6.74 -3.62 -3.32
N LYS A 195 6.94 -4.20 -4.51
CA LYS A 195 8.09 -3.86 -5.35
C LYS A 195 8.01 -2.41 -5.80
N ILE A 196 9.16 -1.76 -5.88
CA ILE A 196 9.27 -0.38 -6.34
C ILE A 196 9.32 -0.38 -7.87
N ASN A 197 8.49 0.47 -8.49
CA ASN A 197 8.64 0.88 -9.88
C ASN A 197 9.11 2.33 -9.92
N GLY A 198 9.90 2.68 -10.92
CA GLY A 198 10.36 4.05 -11.15
C GLY A 198 9.38 4.81 -12.05
N LEU A 199 9.13 6.07 -11.73
CA LEU A 199 8.39 7.01 -12.56
C LEU A 199 9.17 8.29 -12.74
N VAL A 200 9.69 8.51 -13.96
CA VAL A 200 10.33 9.79 -14.33
C VAL A 200 9.26 10.74 -14.84
N LEU A 201 9.14 11.91 -14.21
CA LEU A 201 8.19 12.93 -14.62
C LEU A 201 8.80 13.82 -15.71
N ALA A 202 8.47 13.54 -16.97
CA ALA A 202 8.99 14.26 -18.14
C ALA A 202 7.94 15.11 -18.88
N GLY A 203 6.65 15.03 -18.54
CA GLY A 203 5.52 15.58 -19.29
C GLY A 203 5.17 17.06 -19.08
N GLY A 204 5.99 17.88 -18.43
CA GLY A 204 5.66 19.27 -18.11
C GLY A 204 5.70 20.22 -19.33
N LYS A 205 4.66 21.10 -19.50
CA LYS A 205 4.74 22.26 -20.40
C LYS A 205 5.67 23.30 -19.77
N SER A 206 6.96 23.27 -20.09
CA SER A 206 7.95 24.24 -19.60
C SER A 206 7.79 25.61 -20.28
N LEU A 207 6.64 26.27 -20.05
CA LEU A 207 6.30 27.58 -20.63
C LEU A 207 7.31 28.68 -20.27
N ARG A 208 8.04 28.51 -19.16
CA ARG A 208 9.01 29.52 -18.68
C ARG A 208 10.42 29.35 -19.27
N PHE A 209 10.77 28.15 -19.75
CA PHE A 209 12.11 27.84 -20.28
C PHE A 209 12.15 27.78 -21.81
N GLY A 210 11.01 27.80 -22.49
CA GLY A 210 10.92 27.72 -23.95
C GLY A 210 11.32 26.36 -24.56
N SER A 211 11.75 25.41 -23.74
CA SER A 211 12.14 24.05 -24.16
C SER A 211 11.70 23.01 -23.13
N ASP A 212 11.52 21.75 -23.58
CA ASP A 212 11.22 20.62 -22.71
C ASP A 212 12.43 20.33 -21.81
N LYS A 213 12.26 20.47 -20.49
CA LYS A 213 13.33 20.24 -19.50
C LYS A 213 13.87 18.81 -19.55
N GLY A 214 13.04 17.83 -19.88
CA GLY A 214 13.45 16.43 -20.02
C GLY A 214 14.43 16.20 -21.18
N MET A 215 14.52 17.14 -22.12
CA MET A 215 15.40 17.10 -23.29
C MET A 215 16.75 17.79 -23.05
N ILE A 216 16.94 18.48 -21.92
CA ILE A 216 18.22 19.13 -21.60
C ILE A 216 19.30 18.07 -21.41
N ASN A 217 20.47 18.28 -21.98
CA ASN A 217 21.63 17.40 -21.86
C ASN A 217 22.59 17.90 -20.77
N TRP A 218 22.52 17.29 -19.58
CA TRP A 218 23.43 17.59 -18.47
C TRP A 218 24.61 16.61 -18.39
N HIS A 219 24.37 15.34 -18.78
CA HIS A 219 25.26 14.20 -18.52
C HIS A 219 25.65 13.46 -19.81
N GLY A 220 25.74 14.17 -20.95
CA GLY A 220 26.03 13.56 -22.26
C GLY A 220 24.81 12.86 -22.89
N LYS A 221 23.64 12.91 -22.24
CA LYS A 221 22.35 12.36 -22.70
C LYS A 221 21.19 13.23 -22.23
N VAL A 222 20.01 13.03 -22.78
CA VAL A 222 18.81 13.76 -22.36
C VAL A 222 18.42 13.42 -20.93
N GLN A 223 18.03 14.42 -20.15
CA GLN A 223 17.83 14.31 -18.70
C GLN A 223 16.82 13.25 -18.31
N ARG A 224 15.72 13.10 -19.06
CA ARG A 224 14.70 12.06 -18.76
C ARG A 224 15.26 10.63 -18.84
N GLU A 225 16.18 10.38 -19.78
CA GLU A 225 16.84 9.07 -19.92
C GLU A 225 17.90 8.86 -18.83
N TYR A 226 18.67 9.91 -18.51
CA TYR A 226 19.62 9.87 -17.40
C TYR A 226 18.93 9.53 -16.07
N VAL A 227 17.84 10.22 -15.73
CA VAL A 227 17.08 9.93 -14.51
C VAL A 227 16.49 8.51 -14.56
N ALA A 228 15.98 8.06 -15.72
CA ALA A 228 15.47 6.71 -15.85
C ALA A 228 16.55 5.64 -15.61
N GLU A 229 17.77 5.84 -16.10
CA GLU A 229 18.91 4.95 -15.81
C GLU A 229 19.30 4.97 -14.33
N LEU A 230 19.28 6.14 -13.66
CA LEU A 230 19.54 6.23 -12.22
C LEU A 230 18.56 5.41 -11.40
N LEU A 231 17.31 5.26 -11.87
CA LEU A 231 16.26 4.49 -11.18
C LEU A 231 16.38 2.98 -11.37
N GLN A 232 17.00 2.51 -12.47
CA GLN A 232 17.06 1.08 -12.81
C GLN A 232 17.59 0.16 -11.69
N PRO A 233 18.66 0.51 -10.95
CA PRO A 233 19.20 -0.36 -9.89
C PRO A 233 18.24 -0.58 -8.71
N PHE A 234 17.26 0.31 -8.53
CA PHE A 234 16.35 0.32 -7.38
C PHE A 234 14.93 -0.14 -7.71
N CYS A 235 14.60 -0.25 -8.99
CA CYS A 235 13.23 -0.45 -9.45
C CYS A 235 13.09 -1.75 -10.24
N LYS A 236 11.93 -2.41 -10.09
CA LYS A 236 11.58 -3.59 -10.89
C LYS A 236 11.39 -3.21 -12.37
N GLU A 237 10.73 -2.10 -12.61
CA GLU A 237 10.48 -1.52 -13.93
C GLU A 237 10.59 0.00 -13.81
N VAL A 238 11.05 0.66 -14.88
CA VAL A 238 11.14 2.12 -14.93
C VAL A 238 10.30 2.64 -16.09
N PHE A 239 9.51 3.67 -15.80
CA PHE A 239 8.60 4.30 -16.73
C PHE A 239 8.88 5.79 -16.84
N ILE A 240 8.71 6.33 -18.04
CA ILE A 240 8.73 7.77 -18.28
C ILE A 240 7.27 8.23 -18.44
N SER A 241 6.82 9.15 -17.58
CA SER A 241 5.52 9.80 -17.74
C SER A 241 5.62 10.80 -18.91
N CYS A 242 4.71 10.68 -19.83
CA CYS A 242 4.64 11.54 -21.00
C CYS A 242 3.19 11.80 -21.41
N ARG A 243 2.99 12.88 -22.16
CA ARG A 243 1.74 13.10 -22.88
C ARG A 243 1.66 12.16 -24.08
N GLU A 244 0.46 11.94 -24.60
CA GLU A 244 0.22 11.03 -25.71
C GLU A 244 1.08 11.41 -26.94
N GLU A 245 1.21 12.70 -27.24
CA GLU A 245 2.01 13.21 -28.37
C GLU A 245 3.51 12.94 -28.21
N GLN A 246 4.02 12.89 -26.97
CA GLN A 246 5.42 12.66 -26.66
C GLN A 246 5.82 11.18 -26.68
N GLN A 247 4.86 10.27 -26.73
CA GLN A 247 5.13 8.83 -26.69
C GLN A 247 6.00 8.36 -27.88
N ALA A 248 5.80 8.95 -29.06
CA ALA A 248 6.57 8.65 -30.25
C ALA A 248 8.03 9.15 -30.19
N GLU A 249 8.33 10.10 -29.30
CA GLU A 249 9.68 10.66 -29.11
C GLU A 249 10.56 9.83 -28.14
N LEU A 250 9.94 8.87 -27.44
CA LEU A 250 10.68 7.95 -26.59
C LEU A 250 11.31 6.87 -27.46
N ASN A 251 12.63 6.79 -27.48
CA ASN A 251 13.43 5.91 -28.35
C ASN A 251 13.25 4.39 -28.08
N GLY A 252 12.15 3.97 -27.46
CA GLY A 252 11.85 2.56 -27.19
C GLY A 252 12.67 1.88 -26.09
N ASN A 253 13.66 2.56 -25.51
CA ASN A 253 14.52 2.01 -24.46
C ASN A 253 13.83 1.93 -23.09
N PHE A 254 12.79 2.72 -22.87
CA PHE A 254 12.03 2.78 -21.63
C PHE A 254 10.53 2.65 -21.90
N GLN A 255 9.83 2.02 -20.96
CA GLN A 255 8.37 1.99 -21.00
C GLN A 255 7.81 3.38 -20.70
N SER A 256 6.61 3.67 -21.21
CA SER A 256 5.91 4.92 -20.91
C SER A 256 4.64 4.70 -20.10
N VAL A 257 4.30 5.73 -19.33
CA VAL A 257 2.98 5.91 -18.75
C VAL A 257 2.38 7.20 -19.32
N THR A 258 1.33 7.03 -20.12
CA THR A 258 0.57 8.18 -20.62
C THR A 258 -0.35 8.71 -19.54
N ASP A 259 -0.41 10.02 -19.39
CA ASP A 259 -1.26 10.68 -18.40
C ASP A 259 -2.73 10.47 -18.73
N THR A 260 -3.42 9.70 -17.90
CA THR A 260 -4.87 9.43 -17.99
C THR A 260 -5.70 10.37 -17.11
N PHE A 261 -5.03 11.11 -16.23
CA PHE A 261 -5.58 12.19 -15.42
C PHE A 261 -5.02 13.51 -15.92
N THR A 262 -5.59 14.02 -17.01
CA THR A 262 -5.09 15.19 -17.74
C THR A 262 -5.25 16.49 -16.93
N ASP A 263 -4.41 17.48 -17.24
CA ASP A 263 -4.42 18.83 -16.64
C ASP A 263 -4.16 18.92 -15.12
N LEU A 264 -3.68 17.82 -14.51
CA LEU A 264 -3.30 17.77 -13.10
C LEU A 264 -1.77 17.80 -12.88
N GLY A 265 -0.97 17.95 -13.95
CA GLY A 265 0.48 17.98 -13.88
C GLY A 265 1.07 16.74 -13.18
N PRO A 266 2.06 16.91 -12.28
CA PRO A 266 2.68 15.79 -11.57
C PRO A 266 1.69 14.89 -10.81
N TYR A 267 0.61 15.47 -10.31
CA TYR A 267 -0.44 14.73 -9.62
C TYR A 267 -1.13 13.72 -10.54
N GLY A 268 -1.46 14.15 -11.75
CA GLY A 268 -2.05 13.29 -12.78
C GLY A 268 -1.13 12.16 -13.20
N ALA A 269 0.15 12.43 -13.34
CA ALA A 269 1.17 11.43 -13.67
C ALA A 269 1.27 10.34 -12.57
N ILE A 270 1.30 10.73 -11.29
CA ILE A 270 1.33 9.79 -10.16
C ILE A 270 0.06 8.92 -10.14
N LEU A 271 -1.12 9.53 -10.31
CA LEU A 271 -2.37 8.79 -10.38
C LEU A 271 -2.43 7.83 -11.59
N SER A 272 -1.88 8.24 -12.74
CA SER A 272 -1.81 7.41 -13.94
C SER A 272 -0.90 6.20 -13.76
N ALA A 273 0.22 6.38 -13.05
CA ALA A 273 1.11 5.30 -12.67
C ALA A 273 0.41 4.27 -11.77
N PHE A 274 -0.28 4.72 -10.72
CA PHE A 274 -1.07 3.83 -9.86
C PHE A 274 -2.22 3.15 -10.61
N ARG A 275 -2.89 3.85 -11.52
CA ARG A 275 -3.91 3.24 -12.37
C ARG A 275 -3.36 2.08 -13.19
N LYS A 276 -2.13 2.21 -13.71
CA LYS A 276 -1.44 1.17 -14.49
C LYS A 276 -1.03 -0.02 -13.62
N GLN A 277 -0.42 0.24 -12.46
CA GLN A 277 0.02 -0.79 -11.51
C GLN A 277 -0.31 -0.38 -10.06
N PRO A 278 -1.55 -0.63 -9.60
CA PRO A 278 -2.04 -0.15 -8.30
C PRO A 278 -1.43 -0.86 -7.08
N ASP A 279 -0.72 -1.96 -7.30
CA ASP A 279 -0.12 -2.78 -6.24
C ASP A 279 1.40 -2.57 -6.11
N ALA A 280 2.00 -1.76 -6.98
CA ALA A 280 3.40 -1.37 -6.91
C ALA A 280 3.57 -0.12 -6.03
N ALA A 281 4.73 0.00 -5.37
CA ALA A 281 5.20 1.28 -4.89
C ALA A 281 5.86 2.04 -6.06
N TRP A 282 5.79 3.37 -6.02
CA TRP A 282 6.31 4.20 -7.09
C TRP A 282 7.38 5.17 -6.59
N LEU A 283 8.63 4.98 -7.02
CA LEU A 283 9.69 5.97 -6.85
C LEU A 283 9.55 7.01 -7.96
N VAL A 284 8.97 8.14 -7.61
CA VAL A 284 8.69 9.26 -8.50
C VAL A 284 9.84 10.24 -8.46
N VAL A 285 10.40 10.59 -9.61
CA VAL A 285 11.49 11.57 -9.73
C VAL A 285 11.22 12.53 -10.90
N ALA A 286 11.35 13.82 -10.65
CA ALA A 286 11.24 14.84 -11.69
C ALA A 286 12.54 15.01 -12.47
N CYS A 287 12.42 15.42 -13.74
CA CYS A 287 13.57 15.69 -14.62
C CYS A 287 14.33 16.99 -14.32
N ASP A 288 13.86 17.83 -13.42
CA ASP A 288 14.48 19.12 -13.14
C ASP A 288 15.49 19.10 -11.97
N LEU A 289 16.00 17.90 -11.64
CA LEU A 289 17.01 17.63 -10.62
C LEU A 289 18.35 17.21 -11.30
N PRO A 290 19.14 18.13 -11.88
CA PRO A 290 20.34 17.76 -12.61
C PRO A 290 21.48 17.24 -11.73
N LEU A 291 21.51 17.56 -10.43
CA LEU A 291 22.53 17.12 -9.49
C LEU A 291 22.17 15.80 -8.77
N LEU A 292 21.01 15.23 -9.08
CA LEU A 292 20.58 13.95 -8.49
C LEU A 292 21.52 12.83 -8.90
N ASP A 293 21.96 12.03 -7.92
CA ASP A 293 22.83 10.89 -8.12
C ASP A 293 22.30 9.59 -7.48
N THR A 294 23.02 8.51 -7.73
CA THR A 294 22.69 7.18 -7.20
C THR A 294 22.74 7.10 -5.66
N ASN A 295 23.59 7.90 -4.99
CA ASN A 295 23.74 7.83 -3.53
C ASN A 295 22.51 8.40 -2.82
N VAL A 296 21.93 9.47 -3.35
CA VAL A 296 20.68 10.06 -2.84
C VAL A 296 19.52 9.09 -2.99
N LEU A 297 19.39 8.45 -4.16
CA LEU A 297 18.35 7.45 -4.40
C LEU A 297 18.53 6.21 -3.54
N LYS A 298 19.77 5.75 -3.38
CA LYS A 298 20.10 4.63 -2.49
C LYS A 298 19.67 4.93 -1.06
N PHE A 299 20.03 6.12 -0.55
CA PHE A 299 19.63 6.54 0.79
C PHE A 299 18.10 6.55 0.95
N LEU A 300 17.36 7.10 -0.02
CA LEU A 300 15.90 7.12 0.01
C LEU A 300 15.29 5.71 0.07
N VAL A 301 15.81 4.79 -0.74
CA VAL A 301 15.33 3.40 -0.80
C VAL A 301 15.68 2.61 0.45
N GLU A 302 16.87 2.79 1.01
CA GLU A 302 17.32 2.13 2.24
C GLU A 302 16.53 2.59 3.49
N HIS A 303 16.03 3.82 3.46
CA HIS A 303 15.22 4.39 4.56
C HIS A 303 13.71 4.40 4.25
N ARG A 304 13.28 3.61 3.24
CA ARG A 304 11.88 3.48 2.90
C ARG A 304 11.06 2.95 4.07
N ASN A 305 9.97 3.63 4.39
CA ASN A 305 8.98 3.17 5.35
C ASN A 305 7.70 2.73 4.61
N HIS A 306 7.57 1.44 4.34
CA HIS A 306 6.42 0.87 3.63
C HIS A 306 5.11 0.88 4.44
N SER A 307 5.17 1.18 5.75
CA SER A 307 3.99 1.35 6.60
C SER A 307 3.41 2.76 6.53
N SER A 308 4.18 3.76 6.10
CA SER A 308 3.69 5.11 5.77
C SER A 308 3.04 5.14 4.39
N ILE A 309 2.35 6.21 4.05
CA ILE A 309 1.81 6.41 2.69
C ILE A 309 2.91 6.70 1.67
N ALA A 310 3.98 7.35 2.12
CA ALA A 310 5.12 7.72 1.29
C ALA A 310 6.37 7.92 2.14
N THR A 311 7.55 7.81 1.50
CA THR A 311 8.84 8.21 2.04
C THR A 311 9.44 9.27 1.11
N THR A 312 9.80 10.42 1.67
CA THR A 312 10.30 11.58 0.90
C THR A 312 11.38 12.32 1.67
N PHE A 313 12.06 13.25 1.00
CA PHE A 313 12.99 14.19 1.64
C PHE A 313 12.30 15.45 2.12
N GLN A 314 12.88 16.08 3.14
CA GLN A 314 12.61 17.47 3.48
C GLN A 314 13.32 18.38 2.48
N SER A 315 12.61 19.36 1.95
CA SER A 315 13.19 20.38 1.09
C SER A 315 14.21 21.21 1.84
N PRO A 316 15.45 21.38 1.30
CA PRO A 316 16.44 22.25 1.91
C PRO A 316 16.08 23.75 1.81
N HIS A 317 15.07 24.10 0.99
CA HIS A 317 14.69 25.50 0.75
C HIS A 317 13.62 26.00 1.68
N ASP A 318 12.58 25.19 1.94
CA ASP A 318 11.41 25.62 2.69
C ASP A 318 11.04 24.67 3.86
N GLY A 319 11.78 23.59 4.03
CA GLY A 319 11.55 22.60 5.09
C GLY A 319 10.32 21.72 4.90
N LEU A 320 9.61 21.84 3.77
CA LEU A 320 8.42 21.06 3.46
C LEU A 320 8.80 19.76 2.73
N PRO A 321 7.89 18.76 2.64
CA PRO A 321 8.17 17.52 1.91
C PRO A 321 8.38 17.76 0.41
N GLU A 322 9.36 17.05 -0.20
CA GLU A 322 9.64 17.09 -1.63
C GLU A 322 8.81 16.04 -2.39
N PRO A 323 7.72 16.41 -3.06
CA PRO A 323 6.78 15.46 -3.64
C PRO A 323 7.30 14.78 -4.91
N LEU A 324 8.33 15.33 -5.53
CA LEU A 324 8.84 14.92 -6.84
C LEU A 324 10.18 14.19 -6.76
N ILE A 325 10.57 13.76 -5.56
CA ILE A 325 11.57 12.74 -5.26
C ILE A 325 11.06 11.93 -4.06
N THR A 326 10.13 11.01 -4.34
CA THR A 326 9.30 10.37 -3.31
C THR A 326 8.99 8.93 -3.69
N ILE A 327 9.07 8.01 -2.73
CA ILE A 327 8.51 6.67 -2.85
C ILE A 327 7.07 6.73 -2.33
N TRP A 328 6.10 6.57 -3.21
CA TRP A 328 4.67 6.49 -2.90
C TRP A 328 4.26 5.03 -2.75
N GLU A 329 3.68 4.67 -1.60
CA GLU A 329 3.20 3.31 -1.35
C GLU A 329 1.82 3.04 -1.99
N PRO A 330 1.43 1.78 -2.25
CA PRO A 330 0.13 1.48 -2.87
C PRO A 330 -1.09 2.07 -2.14
N LYS A 331 -1.02 2.22 -0.80
CA LYS A 331 -2.09 2.85 0.00
C LYS A 331 -2.27 4.33 -0.32
N SER A 332 -1.25 5.01 -0.82
CA SER A 332 -1.34 6.42 -1.21
C SER A 332 -2.27 6.65 -2.41
N TYR A 333 -2.53 5.63 -3.25
CA TYR A 333 -3.43 5.79 -4.39
C TYR A 333 -4.85 6.20 -3.96
N GLN A 334 -5.39 5.54 -2.96
CA GLN A 334 -6.71 5.89 -2.43
C GLN A 334 -6.69 7.26 -1.73
N MET A 335 -5.62 7.58 -1.00
CA MET A 335 -5.43 8.89 -0.37
C MET A 335 -5.41 10.01 -1.42
N LEU A 336 -4.61 9.86 -2.48
CA LEU A 336 -4.55 10.80 -3.60
C LEU A 336 -5.93 11.01 -4.24
N LEU A 337 -6.67 9.93 -4.51
CA LEU A 337 -8.05 10.03 -5.05
C LEU A 337 -9.00 10.75 -4.09
N SER A 338 -8.87 10.53 -2.78
CA SER A 338 -9.66 11.23 -1.76
C SER A 338 -9.38 12.73 -1.74
N PHE A 339 -8.11 13.15 -1.82
CA PHE A 339 -7.74 14.56 -1.91
C PHE A 339 -8.27 15.18 -3.21
N LEU A 340 -8.16 14.48 -4.34
CA LEU A 340 -8.68 14.94 -5.62
C LEU A 340 -10.19 15.15 -5.57
N SER A 341 -10.94 14.26 -4.94
CA SER A 341 -12.40 14.37 -4.78
C SER A 341 -12.83 15.57 -3.94
N GLN A 342 -11.91 16.10 -3.12
CA GLN A 342 -12.10 17.31 -2.31
C GLN A 342 -11.55 18.58 -3.00
N GLY A 343 -11.12 18.47 -4.27
CA GLY A 343 -10.61 19.61 -5.05
C GLY A 343 -9.10 19.89 -4.88
N TYR A 344 -8.34 18.99 -4.25
CA TYR A 344 -6.91 19.17 -4.06
C TYR A 344 -6.10 18.30 -5.04
N SER A 345 -5.22 18.93 -5.82
CA SER A 345 -4.36 18.27 -6.82
C SER A 345 -2.86 18.58 -6.63
N CYS A 346 -2.44 18.90 -5.40
CA CYS A 346 -1.04 19.17 -5.08
C CYS A 346 -0.44 17.98 -4.29
N PRO A 347 0.55 17.25 -4.85
CA PRO A 347 1.14 16.09 -4.16
C PRO A 347 1.77 16.47 -2.82
N ARG A 348 2.39 17.67 -2.73
CA ARG A 348 2.99 18.19 -1.47
C ARG A 348 1.95 18.37 -0.37
N LYS A 349 0.73 18.84 -0.71
CA LYS A 349 -0.36 18.97 0.27
C LYS A 349 -0.81 17.62 0.80
N VAL A 350 -0.77 16.58 -0.01
CA VAL A 350 -1.07 15.21 0.44
C VAL A 350 -0.01 14.76 1.46
N LEU A 351 1.28 14.94 1.16
CA LEU A 351 2.37 14.57 2.07
C LEU A 351 2.31 15.32 3.41
N ILE A 352 1.98 16.62 3.39
CA ILE A 352 1.87 17.45 4.61
C ILE A 352 0.70 16.99 5.51
N ASN A 353 -0.40 16.53 4.89
CA ASN A 353 -1.65 16.23 5.60
C ASN A 353 -1.91 14.72 5.76
N SER A 354 -0.87 13.91 5.69
CA SER A 354 -0.97 12.46 5.82
C SER A 354 0.27 11.90 6.54
N ASP A 355 0.23 10.59 6.82
CA ASP A 355 1.33 9.90 7.47
C ASP A 355 2.43 9.58 6.45
N ALA A 356 3.27 10.57 6.13
CA ALA A 356 4.45 10.43 5.29
C ALA A 356 5.73 10.44 6.14
N THR A 357 6.67 9.57 5.83
CA THR A 357 8.02 9.59 6.42
C THR A 357 8.87 10.63 5.69
N ILE A 358 9.35 11.63 6.43
CA ILE A 358 10.15 12.73 5.90
C ILE A 358 11.60 12.56 6.39
N LEU A 359 12.52 12.42 5.44
CA LEU A 359 13.95 12.21 5.69
C LEU A 359 14.73 13.50 5.49
N GLN A 360 15.80 13.69 6.26
CA GLN A 360 16.78 14.73 5.97
C GLN A 360 17.65 14.30 4.80
N PRO A 361 17.80 15.12 3.74
CA PRO A 361 18.61 14.75 2.59
C PRO A 361 20.10 14.70 3.00
N PRO A 362 20.82 13.61 2.66
CA PRO A 362 22.25 13.48 2.97
C PRO A 362 23.11 14.50 2.17
N PHE A 363 22.62 14.89 1.00
CA PHE A 363 23.25 15.85 0.09
C PHE A 363 22.21 16.87 -0.39
N PRO A 364 22.00 17.97 0.34
CA PRO A 364 20.94 18.95 0.05
C PRO A 364 20.97 19.53 -1.37
N ASP A 365 22.18 19.80 -1.91
CA ASP A 365 22.34 20.33 -3.26
C ASP A 365 21.81 19.40 -4.36
N ALA A 366 21.79 18.09 -4.12
CA ALA A 366 21.24 17.13 -5.08
C ALA A 366 19.74 17.30 -5.32
N LEU A 367 19.03 17.98 -4.41
CA LEU A 367 17.61 18.29 -4.54
C LEU A 367 17.36 19.67 -5.19
N MET A 368 18.39 20.30 -5.75
CA MET A 368 18.24 21.59 -6.41
C MET A 368 17.45 21.44 -7.71
N ASN A 369 16.27 22.07 -7.76
CA ASN A 369 15.46 22.18 -8.95
C ASN A 369 16.00 23.26 -9.88
N VAL A 370 15.93 23.04 -11.19
CA VAL A 370 16.29 24.04 -12.20
C VAL A 370 15.04 24.54 -12.90
N ASN A 371 14.59 25.75 -12.54
CA ASN A 371 13.39 26.40 -13.05
C ASN A 371 13.68 27.74 -13.72
N THR A 372 14.86 28.37 -13.45
CA THR A 372 15.28 29.67 -13.94
C THR A 372 16.63 29.58 -14.65
N GLN A 373 16.96 30.60 -15.42
CA GLN A 373 18.26 30.69 -16.10
C GLN A 373 19.43 30.81 -15.11
N GLU A 374 19.19 31.43 -13.95
CA GLU A 374 20.18 31.57 -12.88
C GLU A 374 20.49 30.20 -12.25
N GLU A 375 19.44 29.42 -11.89
CA GLU A 375 19.58 28.04 -11.39
C GLU A 375 20.26 27.16 -12.42
N PHE A 376 19.99 27.36 -13.72
CA PHE A 376 20.62 26.62 -14.81
C PHE A 376 22.13 26.88 -14.84
N GLN A 377 22.61 28.14 -14.74
CA GLN A 377 24.02 28.45 -14.70
C GLN A 377 24.69 27.91 -13.44
N LYS A 378 24.01 28.01 -12.29
CA LYS A 378 24.48 27.42 -11.03
C LYS A 378 24.67 25.91 -11.14
N ALA A 379 23.68 25.20 -11.72
CA ALA A 379 23.77 23.75 -11.92
C ALA A 379 24.92 23.37 -12.85
N LYS A 380 25.15 24.15 -13.95
CA LYS A 380 26.29 23.95 -14.85
C LYS A 380 27.62 24.09 -14.13
N ALA A 381 27.77 25.13 -13.31
CA ALA A 381 29.00 25.35 -12.54
C ALA A 381 29.28 24.17 -11.59
N LEU A 382 28.24 23.70 -10.86
CA LEU A 382 28.37 22.57 -9.94
C LEU A 382 28.69 21.25 -10.66
N LEU A 383 28.22 21.07 -11.88
CA LEU A 383 28.54 19.90 -12.73
C LEU A 383 29.87 20.02 -13.48
N GLY A 384 30.59 21.15 -13.33
CA GLY A 384 31.83 21.37 -14.07
C GLY A 384 31.63 21.55 -15.58
N LEU A 385 30.43 21.93 -16.01
CA LEU A 385 30.05 22.11 -17.42
C LEU A 385 30.23 23.57 -17.89
N GLU A 386 31.07 24.37 -17.24
CA GLU A 386 31.35 25.74 -17.67
C GLU A 386 31.99 25.71 -19.04
N THR A 387 31.41 26.47 -19.98
CA THR A 387 31.98 26.69 -21.29
C THR A 387 33.31 27.45 -21.13
N LYS A 388 34.41 26.81 -21.55
CA LYS A 388 35.67 27.51 -21.78
C LYS A 388 35.51 28.60 -22.83
#